data_db9c5d9ccb5b11a7bb6c23906a123bd3
#
_entry.id   db9c5d9ccb5b11a7bb6c23906a123bd3
#
_cell.length_a   1.000
_cell.length_b   1.000
_cell.length_c   1.000
_cell.angle_alpha   90.00
_cell.angle_beta   90.00
_cell.angle_gamma   90.00
#
_symmetry.space_group_name_H-M   'P 1'
#
loop_
_entity.id
_entity.type
_entity.pdbx_description
1 polymer ?
#
loop_
_entity_poly.entity_id
_entity_poly.type
_entity_poly.pdbx_seq_one_letter_code
_entity_poly.pdbx_strand_id
1 'polypeptide(L)'
;MAQKIKILLVDDHPLVREWLNNLIHQRPDFQVGGETGSAPEALRLVEAIKPDIAIVDISLASGSGIELIKNIKASQFDTAVLVLSMHDELLYAERALRAGAGGYVMKSEATQKIFQAIHQVLDGEIYVSDKVAALMAKKFVASKTGSTAFPIGQLSDRELEVFQLLGRGFNTRQIADHLHVGFKTIQGYSARIKVKLNLTTATELLREAVRWHESRENSSGGRV
;
A
#
# COMPACT_ATOMS: atom_id res chain seq x y z
N MET A 1 -23.40 -7.41 26.49
CA MET A 1 -23.33 -7.12 25.04
C MET A 1 -21.90 -7.38 24.59
N ALA A 2 -21.66 -8.12 23.51
CA ALA A 2 -20.31 -8.31 23.00
C ALA A 2 -19.75 -6.93 22.58
N GLN A 3 -18.48 -6.68 22.91
CA GLN A 3 -17.80 -5.46 22.51
C GLN A 3 -17.65 -5.46 20.99
N LYS A 4 -18.07 -4.37 20.33
CA LYS A 4 -17.92 -4.23 18.87
C LYS A 4 -16.46 -4.01 18.51
N ILE A 5 -16.02 -4.62 17.43
CA ILE A 5 -14.70 -4.38 16.84
C ILE A 5 -14.64 -2.95 16.33
N LYS A 6 -13.70 -2.18 16.86
CA LYS A 6 -13.50 -0.76 16.54
C LYS A 6 -12.52 -0.60 15.39
N ILE A 7 -12.96 0.01 14.31
CA ILE A 7 -12.22 0.19 13.06
C ILE A 7 -11.85 1.65 12.89
N LEU A 8 -10.58 1.93 12.54
CA LEU A 8 -10.11 3.22 12.07
C LEU A 8 -9.99 3.17 10.54
N LEU A 9 -10.58 4.13 9.81
CA LEU A 9 -10.46 4.27 8.36
C LEU A 9 -9.45 5.33 8.00
N VAL A 10 -8.46 4.97 7.18
CA VAL A 10 -7.40 5.90 6.73
C VAL A 10 -7.28 5.84 5.21
N ASP A 11 -7.91 6.80 4.54
CA ASP A 11 -7.95 6.91 3.08
C ASP A 11 -8.14 8.39 2.72
N ASP A 12 -7.40 8.95 1.78
CA ASP A 12 -7.52 10.35 1.40
C ASP A 12 -8.72 10.65 0.48
N HIS A 13 -9.39 9.60 -0.04
CA HIS A 13 -10.59 9.73 -0.86
C HIS A 13 -11.87 9.73 0.01
N PRO A 14 -12.58 10.86 0.15
CA PRO A 14 -13.77 10.94 1.01
C PRO A 14 -14.86 9.93 0.62
N LEU A 15 -15.09 9.71 -0.68
CA LEU A 15 -16.09 8.75 -1.17
C LEU A 15 -15.77 7.31 -0.79
N VAL A 16 -14.48 6.95 -0.74
CA VAL A 16 -14.06 5.60 -0.31
C VAL A 16 -14.33 5.44 1.19
N ARG A 17 -14.03 6.45 2.01
CA ARG A 17 -14.34 6.40 3.45
C ARG A 17 -15.83 6.30 3.72
N GLU A 18 -16.64 7.10 3.03
CA GLU A 18 -18.12 7.05 3.14
C GLU A 18 -18.64 5.66 2.74
N TRP A 19 -18.17 5.12 1.63
CA TRP A 19 -18.54 3.77 1.18
C TRP A 19 -18.15 2.69 2.19
N LEU A 20 -16.92 2.71 2.72
CA LEU A 20 -16.46 1.77 3.75
C LEU A 20 -17.28 1.90 5.04
N ASN A 21 -17.55 3.13 5.46
CA ASN A 21 -18.36 3.40 6.64
C ASN A 21 -19.76 2.78 6.49
N ASN A 22 -20.42 3.00 5.36
CA ASN A 22 -21.72 2.42 5.05
C ASN A 22 -21.68 0.88 5.03
N LEU A 23 -20.60 0.30 4.44
CA LEU A 23 -20.40 -1.15 4.37
C LEU A 23 -20.23 -1.75 5.78
N ILE A 24 -19.41 -1.13 6.62
CA ILE A 24 -19.15 -1.58 7.99
C ILE A 24 -20.40 -1.49 8.86
N HIS A 25 -21.20 -0.44 8.71
CA HIS A 25 -22.45 -0.28 9.47
C HIS A 25 -23.52 -1.34 9.17
N GLN A 26 -23.41 -2.08 8.08
CA GLN A 26 -24.29 -3.22 7.80
C GLN A 26 -24.05 -4.43 8.72
N ARG A 27 -22.97 -4.40 9.48
CA ARG A 27 -22.57 -5.49 10.37
C ARG A 27 -22.65 -5.04 11.84
N PRO A 28 -23.44 -5.74 12.66
CA PRO A 28 -23.64 -5.35 14.06
C PRO A 28 -22.40 -5.54 14.95
N ASP A 29 -21.48 -6.38 14.53
CA ASP A 29 -20.23 -6.74 15.21
C ASP A 29 -19.10 -5.71 15.01
N PHE A 30 -19.26 -4.75 14.08
CA PHE A 30 -18.27 -3.72 13.79
C PHE A 30 -18.78 -2.31 14.12
N GLN A 31 -17.82 -1.40 14.33
CA GLN A 31 -18.09 0.04 14.41
C GLN A 31 -16.88 0.84 13.88
N VAL A 32 -17.17 1.91 13.15
CA VAL A 32 -16.14 2.89 12.80
C VAL A 32 -15.92 3.79 14.01
N GLY A 33 -14.72 3.75 14.58
CA GLY A 33 -14.32 4.57 15.73
C GLY A 33 -13.74 5.93 15.32
N GLY A 34 -13.29 6.05 14.07
CA GLY A 34 -12.74 7.28 13.50
C GLY A 34 -12.39 7.12 12.04
N GLU A 35 -12.23 8.24 11.35
CA GLU A 35 -11.80 8.27 9.96
C GLU A 35 -10.91 9.48 9.67
N THR A 36 -9.94 9.35 8.76
CA THR A 36 -9.08 10.44 8.33
C THR A 36 -8.46 10.16 6.96
N GLY A 37 -8.05 11.23 6.25
CA GLY A 37 -7.22 11.14 5.03
C GLY A 37 -5.73 11.43 5.28
N SER A 38 -5.33 11.64 6.55
CA SER A 38 -4.01 12.16 6.92
C SER A 38 -3.23 11.16 7.79
N ALA A 39 -2.01 10.79 7.37
CA ALA A 39 -1.17 9.90 8.15
C ALA A 39 -0.80 10.44 9.54
N PRO A 40 -0.44 11.75 9.73
CA PRO A 40 -0.20 12.31 11.06
C PRO A 40 -1.43 12.28 11.96
N GLU A 41 -2.62 12.50 11.41
CA GLU A 41 -3.86 12.45 12.17
C GLU A 41 -4.25 11.00 12.52
N ALA A 42 -4.02 10.06 11.61
CA ALA A 42 -4.24 8.64 11.87
C ALA A 42 -3.47 8.15 13.10
N LEU A 43 -2.20 8.56 13.27
CA LEU A 43 -1.41 8.22 14.46
C LEU A 43 -2.04 8.77 15.75
N ARG A 44 -2.50 10.02 15.74
CA ARG A 44 -3.21 10.61 16.89
C ARG A 44 -4.50 9.87 17.21
N LEU A 45 -5.26 9.49 16.18
CA LEU A 45 -6.48 8.72 16.35
C LEU A 45 -6.21 7.31 16.89
N VAL A 46 -5.17 6.62 16.41
CA VAL A 46 -4.77 5.31 16.96
C VAL A 46 -4.52 5.41 18.47
N GLU A 47 -3.79 6.43 18.92
CA GLU A 47 -3.52 6.65 20.34
C GLU A 47 -4.79 6.97 21.14
N ALA A 48 -5.64 7.85 20.60
CA ALA A 48 -6.83 8.37 21.32
C ALA A 48 -7.96 7.33 21.42
N ILE A 49 -8.24 6.62 20.32
CA ILE A 49 -9.41 5.71 20.25
C ILE A 49 -9.05 4.25 20.44
N LYS A 50 -7.76 3.88 20.32
CA LYS A 50 -7.25 2.51 20.44
C LYS A 50 -8.10 1.54 19.61
N PRO A 51 -8.09 1.66 18.28
CA PRO A 51 -8.89 0.77 17.43
C PRO A 51 -8.31 -0.64 17.45
N ASP A 52 -9.18 -1.64 17.30
CA ASP A 52 -8.76 -3.04 17.18
C ASP A 52 -8.04 -3.25 15.84
N ILE A 53 -8.50 -2.56 14.80
CA ILE A 53 -7.89 -2.61 13.46
C ILE A 53 -7.96 -1.26 12.76
N ALA A 54 -6.90 -0.91 12.02
CA ALA A 54 -6.85 0.21 11.09
C ALA A 54 -6.88 -0.31 9.63
N ILE A 55 -7.82 0.18 8.83
CA ILE A 55 -7.85 -0.03 7.37
C ILE A 55 -7.15 1.15 6.73
N VAL A 56 -6.01 0.89 6.05
CA VAL A 56 -5.10 1.93 5.59
C VAL A 56 -4.90 1.85 4.09
N ASP A 57 -5.13 2.96 3.37
CA ASP A 57 -4.66 3.08 1.99
C ASP A 57 -3.16 3.38 1.95
N ILE A 58 -2.50 2.88 0.91
CA ILE A 58 -1.06 3.13 0.66
C ILE A 58 -0.82 4.57 0.24
N SER A 59 -1.66 5.11 -0.66
CA SER A 59 -1.57 6.49 -1.12
C SER A 59 -2.39 7.41 -0.23
N LEU A 60 -1.72 8.29 0.48
CA LEU A 60 -2.34 9.31 1.31
C LEU A 60 -1.85 10.69 0.87
N ALA A 61 -2.73 11.68 0.86
CA ALA A 61 -2.39 13.07 0.49
C ALA A 61 -1.24 13.65 1.34
N SER A 62 -1.16 13.25 2.60
CA SER A 62 -0.11 13.71 3.52
C SER A 62 0.70 12.54 4.07
N GLY A 63 1.58 11.96 3.24
CA GLY A 63 2.46 10.89 3.68
C GLY A 63 2.29 9.59 2.89
N SER A 64 2.82 8.51 3.40
CA SER A 64 2.71 7.16 2.83
C SER A 64 2.01 6.24 3.81
N GLY A 65 1.04 5.46 3.33
CA GLY A 65 0.40 4.43 4.14
C GLY A 65 1.39 3.39 4.66
N ILE A 66 2.42 3.05 3.89
CA ILE A 66 3.48 2.13 4.33
C ILE A 66 4.27 2.72 5.52
N GLU A 67 4.62 4.01 5.47
CA GLU A 67 5.29 4.67 6.60
C GLU A 67 4.35 4.79 7.82
N LEU A 68 3.07 5.04 7.60
CA LEU A 68 2.07 5.02 8.68
C LEU A 68 2.02 3.65 9.36
N ILE A 69 2.00 2.56 8.60
CA ILE A 69 2.00 1.18 9.13
C ILE A 69 3.24 0.96 10.02
N LYS A 70 4.43 1.33 9.56
CA LYS A 70 5.67 1.24 10.36
C LYS A 70 5.56 2.02 11.66
N ASN A 71 5.01 3.25 11.61
CA ASN A 71 4.86 4.10 12.78
C ASN A 71 3.84 3.51 13.79
N ILE A 72 2.71 2.98 13.33
CA ILE A 72 1.74 2.28 14.18
C ILE A 72 2.42 1.11 14.91
N LYS A 73 3.18 0.29 14.18
CA LYS A 73 3.88 -0.87 14.76
C LYS A 73 5.02 -0.47 15.70
N ALA A 74 5.76 0.60 15.40
CA ALA A 74 6.81 1.12 16.27
C ALA A 74 6.27 1.72 17.58
N SER A 75 5.05 2.23 17.58
CA SER A 75 4.41 2.86 18.75
C SER A 75 3.89 1.86 19.78
N GLN A 76 4.06 0.56 19.56
CA GLN A 76 3.63 -0.52 20.47
C GLN A 76 2.12 -0.54 20.76
N PHE A 77 1.30 0.07 19.90
CA PHE A 77 -0.14 -0.07 19.96
C PHE A 77 -0.55 -1.45 19.45
N ASP A 78 -1.50 -2.07 20.13
CA ASP A 78 -2.04 -3.40 19.77
C ASP A 78 -3.09 -3.30 18.65
N THR A 79 -2.87 -2.36 17.72
CA THR A 79 -3.75 -2.13 16.57
C THR A 79 -3.31 -2.99 15.41
N ALA A 80 -4.18 -3.90 14.95
CA ALA A 80 -3.98 -4.62 13.71
C ALA A 80 -4.06 -3.67 12.51
N VAL A 81 -3.39 -3.98 11.41
CA VAL A 81 -3.43 -3.14 10.21
C VAL A 81 -3.78 -3.99 8.99
N LEU A 82 -4.84 -3.61 8.28
CA LEU A 82 -5.23 -4.15 6.99
C LEU A 82 -5.04 -3.08 5.92
N VAL A 83 -4.29 -3.39 4.87
CA VAL A 83 -4.15 -2.49 3.72
C VAL A 83 -5.31 -2.67 2.76
N LEU A 84 -5.89 -1.56 2.32
CA LEU A 84 -6.91 -1.51 1.28
C LEU A 84 -6.47 -0.50 0.22
N SER A 85 -6.11 -0.97 -0.98
CA SER A 85 -5.49 -0.09 -1.97
C SER A 85 -5.88 -0.42 -3.42
N MET A 86 -5.75 0.59 -4.31
CA MET A 86 -5.83 0.39 -5.76
C MET A 86 -4.51 -0.06 -6.38
N HIS A 87 -3.42 -0.02 -5.62
CA HIS A 87 -2.10 -0.43 -6.11
C HIS A 87 -2.03 -1.94 -6.31
N ASP A 88 -1.26 -2.34 -7.33
CA ASP A 88 -1.02 -3.75 -7.65
C ASP A 88 -0.47 -4.53 -6.44
N GLU A 89 -1.25 -5.52 -6.02
CA GLU A 89 -0.94 -6.37 -4.86
C GLU A 89 0.41 -7.08 -4.98
N LEU A 90 0.82 -7.49 -6.20
CA LEU A 90 2.08 -8.20 -6.43
C LEU A 90 3.32 -7.33 -6.16
N LEU A 91 3.13 -6.01 -6.11
CA LEU A 91 4.20 -5.05 -5.81
C LEU A 91 4.17 -4.59 -4.35
N TYR A 92 2.98 -4.36 -3.83
CA TYR A 92 2.84 -3.65 -2.56
C TYR A 92 2.48 -4.56 -1.38
N ALA A 93 1.89 -5.75 -1.59
CA ALA A 93 1.50 -6.61 -0.48
C ALA A 93 2.73 -7.04 0.36
N GLU A 94 3.81 -7.50 -0.29
CA GLU A 94 5.03 -7.86 0.43
C GLU A 94 5.61 -6.68 1.24
N ARG A 95 5.59 -5.46 0.66
CA ARG A 95 6.07 -4.25 1.34
C ARG A 95 5.20 -3.89 2.54
N ALA A 96 3.88 -3.99 2.38
CA ALA A 96 2.92 -3.75 3.45
C ALA A 96 3.10 -4.75 4.60
N LEU A 97 3.22 -6.05 4.30
CA LEU A 97 3.47 -7.09 5.30
C LEU A 97 4.81 -6.88 6.02
N ARG A 98 5.89 -6.55 5.29
CA ARG A 98 7.20 -6.20 5.90
C ARG A 98 7.14 -4.95 6.78
N ALA A 99 6.24 -4.02 6.49
CA ALA A 99 5.99 -2.85 7.33
C ALA A 99 5.20 -3.18 8.60
N GLY A 100 4.58 -4.37 8.66
CA GLY A 100 3.81 -4.87 9.80
C GLY A 100 2.30 -4.93 9.58
N ALA A 101 1.81 -4.77 8.34
CA ALA A 101 0.40 -5.04 8.03
C ALA A 101 0.10 -6.53 8.21
N GLY A 102 -1.09 -6.87 8.71
CA GLY A 102 -1.59 -8.24 8.79
C GLY A 102 -2.21 -8.73 7.48
N GLY A 103 -2.54 -7.81 6.55
CA GLY A 103 -3.12 -8.22 5.27
C GLY A 103 -3.17 -7.12 4.22
N TYR A 104 -3.54 -7.55 3.01
CA TYR A 104 -3.69 -6.69 1.83
C TYR A 104 -4.92 -7.08 1.03
N VAL A 105 -5.77 -6.11 0.73
CA VAL A 105 -6.98 -6.26 -0.09
C VAL A 105 -6.97 -5.21 -1.19
N MET A 106 -7.30 -5.61 -2.41
CA MET A 106 -7.53 -4.66 -3.50
C MET A 106 -8.87 -3.95 -3.29
N LYS A 107 -8.93 -2.61 -3.46
CA LYS A 107 -10.19 -1.83 -3.35
C LYS A 107 -11.29 -2.39 -4.28
N SER A 108 -10.91 -2.92 -5.44
CA SER A 108 -11.86 -3.56 -6.38
C SER A 108 -12.53 -4.84 -5.87
N GLU A 109 -11.94 -5.50 -4.88
CA GLU A 109 -12.43 -6.75 -4.29
C GLU A 109 -13.01 -6.57 -2.87
N ALA A 110 -12.91 -5.36 -2.31
CA ALA A 110 -13.20 -5.10 -0.91
C ALA A 110 -14.64 -5.48 -0.50
N THR A 111 -15.64 -5.20 -1.34
CA THR A 111 -17.06 -5.54 -1.03
C THR A 111 -17.23 -7.03 -0.67
N GLN A 112 -16.47 -7.91 -1.29
CA GLN A 112 -16.57 -9.35 -1.10
C GLN A 112 -15.64 -9.88 -0.01
N LYS A 113 -14.47 -9.24 0.18
CA LYS A 113 -13.35 -9.81 0.94
C LYS A 113 -13.04 -9.08 2.24
N ILE A 114 -13.50 -7.83 2.42
CA ILE A 114 -13.07 -6.98 3.53
C ILE A 114 -13.35 -7.59 4.91
N PHE A 115 -14.54 -8.15 5.12
CA PHE A 115 -14.91 -8.72 6.42
C PHE A 115 -14.12 -9.98 6.75
N GLN A 116 -13.92 -10.86 5.76
CA GLN A 116 -13.07 -12.03 5.92
C GLN A 116 -11.64 -11.60 6.28
N ALA A 117 -11.10 -10.61 5.56
CA ALA A 117 -9.76 -10.09 5.81
C ALA A 117 -9.62 -9.48 7.20
N ILE A 118 -10.65 -8.72 7.67
CA ILE A 118 -10.66 -8.14 9.01
C ILE A 118 -10.58 -9.24 10.07
N HIS A 119 -11.45 -10.25 10.01
CA HIS A 119 -11.45 -11.35 10.99
C HIS A 119 -10.12 -12.09 11.00
N GLN A 120 -9.61 -12.48 9.83
CA GLN A 120 -8.36 -13.22 9.72
C GLN A 120 -7.18 -12.44 10.30
N VAL A 121 -7.10 -11.13 10.01
CA VAL A 121 -6.05 -10.25 10.55
C VAL A 121 -6.17 -10.05 12.06
N LEU A 122 -7.38 -9.97 12.60
CA LEU A 122 -7.62 -9.88 14.05
C LEU A 122 -7.28 -11.19 14.80
N ASP A 123 -7.45 -12.33 14.11
CA ASP A 123 -7.04 -13.64 14.63
C ASP A 123 -5.51 -13.86 14.57
N GLY A 124 -4.76 -12.85 14.08
CA GLY A 124 -3.30 -12.90 13.96
C GLY A 124 -2.81 -13.61 12.70
N GLU A 125 -3.70 -13.96 11.79
CA GLU A 125 -3.37 -14.58 10.52
C GLU A 125 -3.05 -13.55 9.44
N ILE A 126 -2.31 -13.97 8.40
CA ILE A 126 -2.00 -13.11 7.25
C ILE A 126 -3.08 -13.26 6.18
N TYR A 127 -3.66 -12.14 5.74
CA TYR A 127 -4.60 -12.10 4.63
C TYR A 127 -3.98 -11.52 3.36
N VAL A 128 -3.81 -12.34 2.35
CA VAL A 128 -3.39 -11.93 0.99
C VAL A 128 -4.10 -12.80 -0.05
N SER A 129 -4.11 -12.36 -1.32
CA SER A 129 -4.62 -13.20 -2.41
C SER A 129 -3.73 -14.42 -2.64
N ASP A 130 -4.31 -15.49 -3.23
CA ASP A 130 -3.56 -16.68 -3.62
C ASP A 130 -2.37 -16.38 -4.54
N LYS A 131 -2.52 -15.36 -5.40
CA LYS A 131 -1.44 -14.90 -6.30
C LYS A 131 -0.25 -14.35 -5.52
N VAL A 132 -0.53 -13.52 -4.51
CA VAL A 132 0.51 -12.96 -3.63
C VAL A 132 1.15 -14.07 -2.80
N ALA A 133 0.36 -14.96 -2.22
CA ALA A 133 0.86 -16.09 -1.44
C ALA A 133 1.79 -16.98 -2.28
N ALA A 134 1.38 -17.33 -3.50
CA ALA A 134 2.19 -18.12 -4.43
C ALA A 134 3.50 -17.41 -4.83
N LEU A 135 3.45 -16.07 -5.05
CA LEU A 135 4.64 -15.28 -5.36
C LEU A 135 5.61 -15.26 -4.18
N MET A 136 5.11 -15.08 -2.96
CA MET A 136 5.93 -15.06 -1.74
C MET A 136 6.61 -16.42 -1.51
N ALA A 137 5.87 -17.51 -1.70
CA ALA A 137 6.42 -18.87 -1.63
C ALA A 137 7.54 -19.09 -2.65
N LYS A 138 7.35 -18.67 -3.92
CA LYS A 138 8.41 -18.73 -4.94
C LYS A 138 9.64 -17.91 -4.57
N LYS A 139 9.47 -16.70 -4.04
CA LYS A 139 10.60 -15.86 -3.58
C LYS A 139 11.35 -16.50 -2.42
N PHE A 140 10.64 -17.12 -1.47
CA PHE A 140 11.26 -17.81 -0.36
C PHE A 140 12.14 -18.98 -0.83
N VAL A 141 11.69 -19.75 -1.81
CA VAL A 141 12.49 -20.82 -2.43
C VAL A 141 13.69 -20.26 -3.19
N ALA A 142 13.48 -19.20 -4.00
CA ALA A 142 14.54 -18.57 -4.80
C ALA A 142 15.62 -17.89 -3.94
N SER A 143 15.27 -17.33 -2.79
CA SER A 143 16.24 -16.70 -1.88
C SER A 143 17.29 -17.68 -1.34
N LYS A 144 16.94 -18.97 -1.24
CA LYS A 144 17.88 -20.04 -0.86
C LYS A 144 18.88 -20.39 -1.97
N THR A 145 18.60 -20.01 -3.22
CA THR A 145 19.44 -20.33 -4.39
C THR A 145 20.28 -19.16 -4.88
N GLY A 146 20.37 -18.05 -4.12
CA GLY A 146 21.27 -16.93 -4.43
C GLY A 146 20.86 -16.09 -5.64
N SER A 147 19.62 -16.18 -6.10
CA SER A 147 19.10 -15.38 -7.20
C SER A 147 18.99 -13.91 -6.82
N THR A 148 19.65 -13.03 -7.57
CA THR A 148 19.69 -11.59 -7.37
C THR A 148 18.28 -10.98 -7.41
N ALA A 149 17.95 -10.23 -6.37
CA ALA A 149 16.71 -9.47 -6.28
C ALA A 149 16.55 -8.57 -7.52
N PHE A 150 15.34 -8.53 -8.09
CA PHE A 150 15.02 -7.60 -9.19
C PHE A 150 15.41 -6.17 -8.77
N PRO A 151 16.11 -5.40 -9.64
CA PRO A 151 16.60 -4.06 -9.29
C PRO A 151 15.52 -3.12 -8.73
N ILE A 152 14.29 -3.25 -9.23
CA ILE A 152 13.12 -2.47 -8.77
C ILE A 152 12.72 -2.78 -7.32
N GLY A 153 13.05 -3.96 -6.81
CA GLY A 153 12.86 -4.30 -5.40
C GLY A 153 13.67 -3.43 -4.43
N GLN A 154 14.73 -2.76 -4.90
CA GLN A 154 15.58 -1.86 -4.11
C GLN A 154 15.01 -0.45 -3.96
N LEU A 155 14.00 -0.10 -4.76
CA LEU A 155 13.34 1.21 -4.66
C LEU A 155 12.55 1.28 -3.35
N SER A 156 12.64 2.42 -2.65
CA SER A 156 11.73 2.71 -1.55
C SER A 156 10.29 2.86 -2.07
N ASP A 157 9.31 2.86 -1.18
CA ASP A 157 7.89 2.94 -1.56
C ASP A 157 7.61 4.20 -2.39
N ARG A 158 8.13 5.37 -1.97
CA ARG A 158 8.00 6.63 -2.71
C ARG A 158 8.79 6.66 -4.02
N GLU A 159 9.95 6.04 -4.09
CA GLU A 159 10.71 5.90 -5.33
C GLU A 159 9.98 4.99 -6.34
N LEU A 160 9.37 3.91 -5.86
CA LEU A 160 8.57 3.02 -6.71
C LEU A 160 7.33 3.74 -7.27
N GLU A 161 6.65 4.53 -6.44
CA GLU A 161 5.48 5.32 -6.84
C GLU A 161 5.83 6.35 -7.92
N VAL A 162 6.93 7.08 -7.73
CA VAL A 162 7.48 8.00 -8.76
C VAL A 162 7.86 7.25 -10.03
N PHE A 163 8.51 6.10 -9.92
CA PHE A 163 8.90 5.27 -11.06
C PHE A 163 7.69 4.77 -11.85
N GLN A 164 6.62 4.35 -11.16
CA GLN A 164 5.36 3.95 -11.81
C GLN A 164 4.68 5.10 -12.56
N LEU A 165 4.62 6.29 -11.96
CA LEU A 165 4.02 7.46 -12.59
C LEU A 165 4.83 7.91 -13.82
N LEU A 166 6.17 7.83 -13.77
CA LEU A 166 7.02 8.04 -14.94
C LEU A 166 6.69 7.03 -16.05
N GLY A 167 6.52 5.76 -15.70
CA GLY A 167 6.14 4.70 -16.66
C GLY A 167 4.79 4.94 -17.34
N ARG A 168 3.86 5.58 -16.63
CA ARG A 168 2.55 6.01 -17.17
C ARG A 168 2.64 7.29 -18.00
N GLY A 169 3.82 7.88 -18.19
CA GLY A 169 4.04 9.09 -18.98
C GLY A 169 3.82 10.41 -18.24
N PHE A 170 3.66 10.41 -16.93
CA PHE A 170 3.56 11.64 -16.14
C PHE A 170 4.91 12.37 -16.13
N ASN A 171 4.88 13.68 -16.34
CA ASN A 171 6.07 14.51 -16.18
C ASN A 171 6.30 14.88 -14.69
N THR A 172 7.50 15.38 -14.37
CA THR A 172 7.91 15.70 -12.98
C THR A 172 6.93 16.62 -12.25
N ARG A 173 6.32 17.60 -12.95
CA ARG A 173 5.35 18.53 -12.35
C ARG A 173 4.04 17.82 -12.05
N GLN A 174 3.51 17.05 -12.99
CA GLN A 174 2.31 16.24 -12.79
C GLN A 174 2.48 15.23 -11.64
N ILE A 175 3.66 14.62 -11.53
CA ILE A 175 3.97 13.72 -10.41
C ILE A 175 3.99 14.48 -9.08
N ALA A 176 4.58 15.68 -9.05
CA ALA A 176 4.63 16.50 -7.86
C ALA A 176 3.22 16.89 -7.39
N ASP A 177 2.37 17.29 -8.32
CA ASP A 177 0.96 17.64 -8.05
C ASP A 177 0.17 16.39 -7.58
N HIS A 178 0.35 15.24 -8.25
CA HIS A 178 -0.33 13.99 -7.92
C HIS A 178 0.05 13.45 -6.53
N LEU A 179 1.33 13.57 -6.16
CA LEU A 179 1.84 13.10 -4.87
C LEU A 179 1.81 14.17 -3.76
N HIS A 180 1.28 15.37 -4.07
CA HIS A 180 1.22 16.52 -3.17
C HIS A 180 2.57 16.87 -2.53
N VAL A 181 3.65 16.84 -3.33
CA VAL A 181 5.02 17.17 -2.89
C VAL A 181 5.67 18.22 -3.80
N GLY A 182 6.76 18.82 -3.34
CA GLY A 182 7.48 19.81 -4.13
C GLY A 182 8.18 19.20 -5.36
N PHE A 183 8.26 19.97 -6.45
CA PHE A 183 8.98 19.60 -7.69
C PHE A 183 10.42 19.11 -7.42
N LYS A 184 11.15 19.81 -6.54
CA LYS A 184 12.52 19.43 -6.13
C LYS A 184 12.58 18.05 -5.45
N THR A 185 11.52 17.69 -4.73
CA THR A 185 11.41 16.37 -4.08
C THR A 185 11.35 15.26 -5.12
N ILE A 186 10.56 15.44 -6.18
CA ILE A 186 10.47 14.46 -7.27
C ILE A 186 11.81 14.35 -8.02
N GLN A 187 12.50 15.47 -8.25
CA GLN A 187 13.85 15.43 -8.82
C GLN A 187 14.81 14.62 -7.94
N GLY A 188 14.73 14.78 -6.62
CA GLY A 188 15.51 14.00 -5.66
C GLY A 188 15.19 12.51 -5.71
N TYR A 189 13.91 12.12 -5.82
CA TYR A 189 13.52 10.73 -6.03
C TYR A 189 14.07 10.19 -7.35
N SER A 190 13.91 10.91 -8.45
CA SER A 190 14.43 10.51 -9.78
C SER A 190 15.95 10.30 -9.76
N ALA A 191 16.69 11.15 -9.04
CA ALA A 191 18.13 10.99 -8.88
C ALA A 191 18.48 9.70 -8.11
N ARG A 192 17.81 9.42 -7.00
CA ARG A 192 18.02 8.18 -6.21
C ARG A 192 17.62 6.92 -6.98
N ILE A 193 16.52 6.97 -7.74
CA ILE A 193 16.08 5.85 -8.59
C ILE A 193 17.17 5.54 -9.63
N LYS A 194 17.72 6.55 -10.30
CA LYS A 194 18.81 6.36 -11.27
C LYS A 194 20.02 5.64 -10.64
N VAL A 195 20.44 6.09 -9.45
CA VAL A 195 21.54 5.45 -8.74
C VAL A 195 21.23 3.98 -8.42
N LYS A 196 20.05 3.69 -7.88
CA LYS A 196 19.65 2.33 -7.49
C LYS A 196 19.46 1.38 -8.66
N LEU A 197 19.03 1.90 -9.82
CA LEU A 197 18.83 1.13 -11.03
C LEU A 197 20.04 1.18 -11.98
N ASN A 198 21.16 1.82 -11.54
CA ASN A 198 22.38 2.00 -12.34
C ASN A 198 22.12 2.68 -13.68
N LEU A 199 21.29 3.74 -13.68
CA LEU A 199 20.95 4.56 -14.85
C LEU A 199 21.67 5.91 -14.76
N THR A 200 22.09 6.45 -15.91
CA THR A 200 22.88 7.68 -15.94
C THR A 200 22.05 8.91 -16.28
N THR A 201 21.08 8.77 -17.17
CA THR A 201 20.31 9.89 -17.73
C THR A 201 18.81 9.83 -17.33
N ALA A 202 18.14 10.97 -17.43
CA ALA A 202 16.68 11.04 -17.26
C ALA A 202 15.94 10.26 -18.36
N THR A 203 16.49 10.24 -19.56
CA THR A 203 15.93 9.50 -20.71
C THR A 203 16.00 7.99 -20.49
N GLU A 204 17.10 7.49 -19.91
CA GLU A 204 17.22 6.08 -19.53
C GLU A 204 16.21 5.71 -18.45
N LEU A 205 16.05 6.57 -17.44
CA LEU A 205 15.06 6.37 -16.39
C LEU A 205 13.64 6.28 -16.98
N LEU A 206 13.25 7.22 -17.83
CA LEU A 206 11.93 7.22 -18.45
C LEU A 206 11.71 5.95 -19.30
N ARG A 207 12.68 5.61 -20.15
CA ARG A 207 12.60 4.40 -21.00
C ARG A 207 12.48 3.12 -20.17
N GLU A 208 13.21 3.02 -19.07
CA GLU A 208 13.14 1.86 -18.19
C GLU A 208 11.80 1.79 -17.46
N ALA A 209 11.28 2.93 -17.00
CA ALA A 209 9.97 3.02 -16.36
C ALA A 209 8.83 2.61 -17.33
N VAL A 210 8.86 3.09 -18.57
CA VAL A 210 7.88 2.73 -19.62
C VAL A 210 7.97 1.23 -19.94
N ARG A 211 9.17 0.72 -20.22
CA ARG A 211 9.37 -0.71 -20.51
C ARG A 211 8.84 -1.60 -19.38
N TRP A 212 9.11 -1.22 -18.15
CA TRP A 212 8.64 -1.97 -16.99
C TRP A 212 7.11 -1.91 -16.86
N HIS A 213 6.50 -0.76 -17.12
CA HIS A 213 5.03 -0.61 -17.10
C HIS A 213 4.37 -1.48 -18.15
N GLU A 214 4.80 -1.44 -19.40
CA GLU A 214 4.29 -2.24 -20.51
C GLU A 214 4.44 -3.75 -20.25
N SER A 215 5.57 -4.17 -19.71
CA SER A 215 5.80 -5.60 -19.41
C SER A 215 4.79 -6.17 -18.40
N ARG A 216 4.26 -5.31 -17.53
CA ARG A 216 3.26 -5.70 -16.52
C ARG A 216 1.84 -5.70 -17.08
N GLU A 217 1.50 -4.71 -17.89
CA GLU A 217 0.19 -4.70 -18.57
C GLU A 217 0.02 -5.95 -19.43
N ASN A 218 1.04 -6.33 -20.19
CA ASN A 218 1.05 -7.56 -20.99
C ASN A 218 0.95 -8.83 -20.13
N SER A 219 1.49 -8.82 -18.92
CA SER A 219 1.39 -9.95 -17.98
C SER A 219 0.02 -10.05 -17.29
N SER A 220 -0.70 -8.93 -17.21
CA SER A 220 -2.04 -8.86 -16.60
C SER A 220 -3.17 -9.06 -17.63
N GLY A 221 -2.92 -8.78 -18.91
CA GLY A 221 -3.88 -8.88 -20.02
C GLY A 221 -3.98 -10.28 -20.69
N GLY A 222 -3.19 -11.23 -20.31
CA GLY A 222 -3.11 -12.55 -20.93
C GLY A 222 -4.06 -13.61 -20.35
N ARG A 223 -5.37 -13.29 -20.22
CA ARG A 223 -6.46 -14.30 -20.14
C ARG A 223 -7.78 -13.66 -20.58
N VAL A 224 -8.05 -13.73 -21.88
CA VAL A 224 -9.40 -13.83 -22.44
C VAL A 224 -9.65 -15.29 -22.74
#